data_50397eac1d5bcefac7487982a1ac589a
#
_entry.id   50397eac1d5bcefac7487982a1ac589a
#
_cell.length_a   1.000
_cell.length_b   1.000
_cell.length_c   1.000
_cell.angle_alpha   90.00
_cell.angle_beta   90.00
_cell.angle_gamma   90.00
#
_symmetry.space_group_name_H-M   'P 1'
#
loop_
_entity.id
_entity.type
_entity.pdbx_description
1 polymer ?
#
loop_
_entity_poly.entity_id
_entity_poly.type
_entity_poly.pdbx_seq_one_letter_code
_entity_poly.pdbx_strand_id
1 'polypeptide(L)'
;MVFDFITILYLILSFLIGSVPFGLVLTHLFSDINLRQIGSGNIGATNVLRTGRKGLAVATLLADALKGGLAVLIIGVFANADLAAICGLAAVLGHCFPPWLKFRGGKGVATGIATLLAIDWMVGLICIFTWLVMAFLFRYSSLAALTGFAVSAVLVWTNSMTGFAAMIQLSGIQLWVITALSALIILRHHQNIARLRSGTESRITFWK
;
A
#
# COMPACT_ATOMS: atom_id res chain seq x y z
N MET A 1 2.37 14.67 -21.24
CA MET A 1 1.82 15.32 -20.02
C MET A 1 2.64 16.58 -19.78
N VAL A 2 2.02 17.75 -19.78
CA VAL A 2 2.70 19.01 -19.44
C VAL A 2 2.66 19.12 -17.92
N PHE A 3 3.81 19.20 -17.27
CA PHE A 3 3.91 19.43 -15.83
C PHE A 3 3.69 20.92 -15.56
N ASP A 4 2.43 21.34 -15.53
CA ASP A 4 2.05 22.66 -15.07
C ASP A 4 2.09 22.76 -13.54
N PHE A 5 1.94 23.98 -13.02
CA PHE A 5 1.97 24.25 -11.58
C PHE A 5 0.93 23.42 -10.81
N ILE A 6 -0.26 23.22 -11.37
CA ILE A 6 -1.35 22.48 -10.74
C ILE A 6 -1.00 20.99 -10.62
N THR A 7 -0.43 20.40 -11.67
CA THR A 7 0.04 19.01 -11.65
C THR A 7 1.10 18.79 -10.56
N ILE A 8 2.08 19.70 -10.46
CA ILE A 8 3.11 19.63 -9.41
C ILE A 8 2.49 19.74 -8.02
N LEU A 9 1.53 20.65 -7.84
CA LEU A 9 0.82 20.83 -6.57
C LEU A 9 0.08 19.55 -6.17
N TYR A 10 -0.65 18.89 -7.07
CA TYR A 10 -1.33 17.62 -6.80
C TYR A 10 -0.37 16.53 -6.36
N LEU A 11 0.78 16.40 -7.00
CA LEU A 11 1.81 15.41 -6.64
C LEU A 11 2.37 15.67 -5.24
N ILE A 12 2.72 16.93 -4.94
CA ILE A 12 3.23 17.32 -3.63
C ILE A 12 2.19 17.06 -2.53
N LEU A 13 0.96 17.49 -2.72
CA LEU A 13 -0.11 17.29 -1.74
C LEU A 13 -0.38 15.80 -1.51
N SER A 14 -0.45 15.00 -2.56
CA SER A 14 -0.63 13.55 -2.45
C SER A 14 0.52 12.88 -1.69
N PHE A 15 1.76 13.28 -1.96
CA PHE A 15 2.93 12.79 -1.23
C PHE A 15 2.87 13.20 0.24
N LEU A 16 2.56 14.46 0.56
CA LEU A 16 2.49 14.96 1.93
C LEU A 16 1.38 14.28 2.74
N ILE A 17 0.18 14.15 2.19
CA ILE A 17 -0.93 13.42 2.81
C ILE A 17 -0.53 11.95 3.00
N GLY A 18 0.06 11.34 1.98
CA GLY A 18 0.60 9.98 2.04
C GLY A 18 1.62 9.79 3.16
N SER A 19 2.42 10.81 3.45
CA SER A 19 3.51 10.76 4.43
C SER A 19 3.04 10.84 5.90
N VAL A 20 1.77 11.07 6.18
CA VAL A 20 1.23 11.03 7.55
C VAL A 20 1.34 9.60 8.09
N PRO A 21 2.11 9.36 9.19
CA PRO A 21 2.34 8.02 9.72
C PRO A 21 1.26 7.62 10.72
N PHE A 22 0.05 7.28 10.24
CA PHE A 22 -1.11 7.06 11.12
C PHE A 22 -0.87 6.02 12.22
N GLY A 23 -0.12 4.96 11.95
CA GLY A 23 0.20 3.98 12.98
C GLY A 23 0.96 4.57 14.17
N LEU A 24 1.92 5.49 13.93
CA LEU A 24 2.62 6.19 15.01
C LEU A 24 1.73 7.24 15.67
N VAL A 25 0.99 8.02 14.88
CA VAL A 25 0.11 9.07 15.40
C VAL A 25 -0.96 8.46 16.30
N LEU A 26 -1.67 7.44 15.85
CA LEU A 26 -2.73 6.81 16.62
C LEU A 26 -2.20 6.08 17.86
N THR A 27 -1.07 5.38 17.75
CA THR A 27 -0.49 4.73 18.95
C THR A 27 0.03 5.74 19.97
N HIS A 28 0.58 6.86 19.55
CA HIS A 28 1.01 7.93 20.44
C HIS A 28 -0.17 8.63 21.15
N LEU A 29 -1.27 8.88 20.43
CA LEU A 29 -2.44 9.58 20.99
C LEU A 29 -3.29 8.69 21.92
N PHE A 30 -3.37 7.39 21.65
CA PHE A 30 -4.29 6.49 22.32
C PHE A 30 -3.62 5.35 23.09
N SER A 31 -2.30 5.36 23.24
CA SER A 31 -1.53 4.39 24.04
C SER A 31 -0.11 4.89 24.31
N ASP A 32 0.53 4.35 25.37
CA ASP A 32 1.94 4.62 25.72
C ASP A 32 2.92 3.68 24.96
N ILE A 33 2.48 3.11 23.84
CA ILE A 33 3.22 2.09 23.13
C ILE A 33 4.20 2.71 22.13
N ASN A 34 5.49 2.41 22.27
CA ASN A 34 6.48 2.71 21.23
C ASN A 34 6.48 1.61 20.15
N LEU A 35 5.74 1.87 19.07
CA LEU A 35 5.56 0.91 17.97
C LEU A 35 6.88 0.51 17.29
N ARG A 36 7.91 1.36 17.34
CA ARG A 36 9.24 1.07 16.78
C ARG A 36 10.02 0.00 17.55
N GLN A 37 9.66 -0.25 18.83
CA GLN A 37 10.29 -1.24 19.70
C GLN A 37 9.54 -2.58 19.72
N ILE A 38 8.41 -2.68 19.04
CA ILE A 38 7.55 -3.88 19.06
C ILE A 38 7.63 -4.63 17.73
N GLY A 39 7.70 -5.94 17.81
CA GLY A 39 7.61 -6.86 16.69
C GLY A 39 8.62 -6.56 15.58
N SER A 40 8.14 -6.14 14.40
CA SER A 40 9.01 -5.80 13.26
C SER A 40 9.55 -4.36 13.29
N GLY A 41 9.16 -3.54 14.27
CA GLY A 41 9.48 -2.11 14.30
C GLY A 41 8.81 -1.28 13.18
N ASN A 42 7.96 -1.89 12.35
CA ASN A 42 7.25 -1.20 11.28
C ASN A 42 6.06 -0.40 11.83
N ILE A 43 5.70 0.70 11.14
CA ILE A 43 4.63 1.62 11.57
C ILE A 43 3.23 1.20 11.11
N GLY A 44 3.09 0.14 10.31
CA GLY A 44 1.81 -0.28 9.71
C GLY A 44 0.92 -1.11 10.64
N ALA A 45 -0.35 -1.24 10.26
CA ALA A 45 -1.43 -1.89 11.02
C ALA A 45 -1.10 -3.31 11.53
N THR A 46 -0.39 -4.13 10.76
CA THR A 46 0.02 -5.48 11.19
C THR A 46 0.94 -5.44 12.43
N ASN A 47 1.79 -4.42 12.56
CA ASN A 47 2.63 -4.26 13.74
C ASN A 47 1.83 -3.68 14.92
N VAL A 48 0.90 -2.77 14.65
CA VAL A 48 -0.05 -2.29 15.68
C VAL A 48 -0.89 -3.46 16.22
N LEU A 49 -1.34 -4.37 15.38
CA LEU A 49 -2.08 -5.56 15.81
C LEU A 49 -1.29 -6.44 16.81
N ARG A 50 0.03 -6.52 16.68
CA ARG A 50 0.91 -7.27 17.61
C ARG A 50 0.96 -6.68 19.02
N THR A 51 0.56 -5.42 19.20
CA THR A 51 0.43 -4.80 20.52
C THR A 51 -0.83 -5.27 21.28
N GLY A 52 -1.70 -6.06 20.66
CA GLY A 52 -2.99 -6.46 21.19
C GLY A 52 -4.10 -5.41 21.02
N ARG A 53 -3.78 -4.21 20.58
CA ARG A 53 -4.74 -3.11 20.39
C ARG A 53 -5.46 -3.22 19.05
N LYS A 54 -6.43 -4.13 18.94
CA LYS A 54 -7.16 -4.44 17.69
C LYS A 54 -7.84 -3.21 17.08
N GLY A 55 -8.48 -2.36 17.91
CA GLY A 55 -9.13 -1.13 17.43
C GLY A 55 -8.15 -0.14 16.78
N LEU A 56 -6.97 0.06 17.39
CA LEU A 56 -5.93 0.91 16.82
C LEU A 56 -5.35 0.33 15.54
N ALA A 57 -5.25 -1.00 15.44
CA ALA A 57 -4.79 -1.66 14.22
C ALA A 57 -5.76 -1.45 13.07
N VAL A 58 -7.08 -1.57 13.32
CA VAL A 58 -8.12 -1.30 12.31
C VAL A 58 -8.11 0.19 11.92
N ALA A 59 -8.07 1.11 12.88
CA ALA A 59 -8.00 2.54 12.60
C ALA A 59 -6.75 2.90 11.77
N THR A 60 -5.59 2.31 12.09
CA THR A 60 -4.35 2.48 11.31
C THR A 60 -4.52 1.95 9.88
N LEU A 61 -5.12 0.75 9.73
CA LEU A 61 -5.36 0.14 8.42
C LEU A 61 -6.23 1.05 7.55
N LEU A 62 -7.35 1.52 8.10
CA LEU A 62 -8.29 2.37 7.37
C LEU A 62 -7.67 3.72 7.02
N ALA A 63 -7.01 4.39 7.96
CA ALA A 63 -6.37 5.67 7.71
C ALA A 63 -5.22 5.57 6.70
N ASP A 64 -4.40 4.50 6.78
CA ASP A 64 -3.34 4.26 5.80
C ASP A 64 -3.89 3.85 4.41
N ALA A 65 -5.05 3.20 4.34
CA ALA A 65 -5.74 2.91 3.09
C ALA A 65 -6.35 4.18 2.48
N LEU A 66 -7.10 4.94 3.27
CA LEU A 66 -7.79 6.15 2.81
C LEU A 66 -6.86 7.15 2.14
N LYS A 67 -5.65 7.40 2.66
CA LYS A 67 -4.74 8.38 2.06
C LYS A 67 -4.31 8.03 0.65
N GLY A 68 -4.19 6.74 0.29
CA GLY A 68 -3.89 6.30 -1.07
C GLY A 68 -5.12 6.32 -1.99
N GLY A 69 -6.23 5.73 -1.52
CA GLY A 69 -7.47 5.69 -2.28
C GLY A 69 -8.04 7.08 -2.56
N LEU A 70 -8.09 7.96 -1.53
CA LEU A 70 -8.58 9.32 -1.70
C LEU A 70 -7.70 10.17 -2.61
N ALA A 71 -6.38 9.97 -2.63
CA ALA A 71 -5.51 10.66 -3.58
C ALA A 71 -5.92 10.38 -5.03
N VAL A 72 -6.23 9.11 -5.37
CA VAL A 72 -6.70 8.74 -6.71
C VAL A 72 -8.11 9.30 -6.97
N LEU A 73 -9.05 9.05 -6.06
CA LEU A 73 -10.46 9.42 -6.27
C LEU A 73 -10.64 10.94 -6.40
N ILE A 74 -10.03 11.71 -5.50
CA ILE A 74 -10.15 13.17 -5.52
C ILE A 74 -9.53 13.74 -6.78
N ILE A 75 -8.29 13.36 -7.10
CA ILE A 75 -7.63 13.89 -8.30
C ILE A 75 -8.32 13.42 -9.58
N GLY A 76 -8.91 12.21 -9.59
CA GLY A 76 -9.71 11.73 -10.71
C GLY A 76 -10.94 12.58 -11.04
N VAL A 77 -11.50 13.28 -10.04
CA VAL A 77 -12.62 14.23 -10.24
C VAL A 77 -12.13 15.56 -10.83
N PHE A 78 -10.95 16.04 -10.40
CA PHE A 78 -10.45 17.38 -10.79
C PHE A 78 -9.49 17.36 -11.99
N ALA A 79 -8.99 16.18 -12.39
CA ALA A 79 -8.06 16.05 -13.49
C ALA A 79 -8.43 14.83 -14.37
N ASN A 80 -7.49 13.96 -14.63
CA ASN A 80 -7.71 12.76 -15.42
C ASN A 80 -7.19 11.50 -14.67
N ALA A 81 -7.63 10.33 -15.16
CA ALA A 81 -7.32 9.06 -14.52
C ALA A 81 -5.82 8.75 -14.47
N ASP A 82 -5.03 9.21 -15.44
CA ASP A 82 -3.59 9.00 -15.46
C ASP A 82 -2.88 9.80 -14.36
N LEU A 83 -3.21 11.08 -14.23
CA LEU A 83 -2.65 11.92 -13.17
C LEU A 83 -3.11 11.44 -11.79
N ALA A 84 -4.38 11.02 -11.66
CA ALA A 84 -4.91 10.42 -10.44
C ALA A 84 -4.11 9.17 -10.02
N ALA A 85 -3.80 8.28 -10.96
CA ALA A 85 -2.99 7.10 -10.68
C ALA A 85 -1.57 7.48 -10.21
N ILE A 86 -0.93 8.46 -10.86
CA ILE A 86 0.40 8.97 -10.46
C ILE A 86 0.33 9.59 -9.05
N CYS A 87 -0.73 10.34 -8.72
CA CYS A 87 -0.94 10.88 -7.38
C CYS A 87 -1.13 9.80 -6.31
N GLY A 88 -1.81 8.70 -6.66
CA GLY A 88 -1.89 7.52 -5.81
C GLY A 88 -0.52 6.91 -5.51
N LEU A 89 0.34 6.77 -6.53
CA LEU A 89 1.73 6.34 -6.35
C LEU A 89 2.52 7.33 -5.48
N ALA A 90 2.33 8.64 -5.67
CA ALA A 90 2.96 9.67 -4.83
C ALA A 90 2.54 9.52 -3.35
N ALA A 91 1.27 9.22 -3.07
CA ALA A 91 0.81 8.95 -1.70
C ALA A 91 1.46 7.69 -1.10
N VAL A 92 1.64 6.62 -1.89
CA VAL A 92 2.37 5.41 -1.44
C VAL A 92 3.85 5.72 -1.19
N LEU A 93 4.49 6.52 -2.05
CA LEU A 93 5.87 6.99 -1.83
C LEU A 93 5.96 7.82 -0.53
N GLY A 94 5.01 8.70 -0.26
CA GLY A 94 4.92 9.45 0.98
C GLY A 94 4.83 8.53 2.22
N HIS A 95 3.99 7.47 2.16
CA HIS A 95 3.92 6.48 3.23
C HIS A 95 5.24 5.72 3.45
N CYS A 96 5.94 5.39 2.36
CA CYS A 96 7.20 4.64 2.43
C CYS A 96 8.38 5.51 2.87
N PHE A 97 8.36 6.79 2.51
CA PHE A 97 9.48 7.73 2.70
C PHE A 97 9.03 9.07 3.31
N PRO A 98 8.37 9.08 4.48
CA PRO A 98 7.91 10.31 5.10
C PRO A 98 9.09 11.18 5.58
N PRO A 99 9.14 12.48 5.18
CA PRO A 99 10.24 13.37 5.54
C PRO A 99 10.43 13.52 7.05
N TRP A 100 9.33 13.65 7.80
CA TRP A 100 9.34 13.78 9.26
C TRP A 100 9.84 12.56 10.02
N LEU A 101 9.97 11.41 9.35
CA LEU A 101 10.59 10.19 9.90
C LEU A 101 11.96 9.91 9.28
N LYS A 102 12.64 10.93 8.76
CA LYS A 102 13.94 10.78 8.09
C LYS A 102 13.87 9.71 6.98
N PHE A 103 12.78 9.72 6.22
CA PHE A 103 12.47 8.79 5.12
C PHE A 103 12.36 7.30 5.54
N ARG A 104 12.15 7.02 6.83
CA ARG A 104 11.99 5.66 7.38
C ARG A 104 10.52 5.36 7.68
N GLY A 105 9.72 5.23 6.63
CA GLY A 105 8.29 4.96 6.71
C GLY A 105 7.90 3.49 6.76
N GLY A 106 6.65 3.23 6.35
CA GLY A 106 6.07 1.90 6.26
C GLY A 106 6.43 1.16 4.97
N LYS A 107 5.63 0.13 4.65
CA LYS A 107 5.80 -0.70 3.44
C LYS A 107 4.79 -0.40 2.34
N GLY A 108 3.78 0.40 2.62
CA GLY A 108 2.82 0.86 1.64
C GLY A 108 1.67 -0.11 1.34
N VAL A 109 1.52 -1.25 2.03
CA VAL A 109 0.55 -2.30 1.65
C VAL A 109 -0.89 -1.77 1.67
N ALA A 110 -1.36 -1.22 2.79
CA ALA A 110 -2.73 -0.72 2.90
C ALA A 110 -2.99 0.45 1.93
N THR A 111 -2.05 1.39 1.88
CA THR A 111 -2.10 2.54 0.97
C THR A 111 -2.10 2.08 -0.49
N GLY A 112 -1.25 1.11 -0.84
CA GLY A 112 -1.14 0.58 -2.20
C GLY A 112 -2.37 -0.22 -2.64
N ILE A 113 -2.94 -1.06 -1.77
CA ILE A 113 -4.18 -1.80 -2.08
C ILE A 113 -5.33 -0.81 -2.36
N ALA A 114 -5.50 0.22 -1.53
CA ALA A 114 -6.53 1.22 -1.75
C ALA A 114 -6.27 2.07 -3.00
N THR A 115 -5.00 2.34 -3.33
CA THR A 115 -4.61 2.96 -4.61
C THR A 115 -5.02 2.06 -5.79
N LEU A 116 -4.73 0.75 -5.75
CA LEU A 116 -5.15 -0.19 -6.80
C LEU A 116 -6.66 -0.23 -6.96
N LEU A 117 -7.41 -0.32 -5.85
CA LEU A 117 -8.88 -0.30 -5.86
C LEU A 117 -9.45 0.96 -6.51
N ALA A 118 -8.82 2.10 -6.28
CA ALA A 118 -9.26 3.38 -6.82
C ALA A 118 -8.84 3.59 -8.29
N ILE A 119 -7.74 3.00 -8.75
CA ILE A 119 -7.34 3.00 -10.18
C ILE A 119 -8.24 2.05 -10.97
N ASP A 120 -8.35 0.81 -10.51
CA ASP A 120 -9.19 -0.23 -11.08
C ASP A 120 -9.65 -1.17 -9.95
N TRP A 121 -10.96 -1.20 -9.72
CA TRP A 121 -11.55 -1.96 -8.60
C TRP A 121 -11.31 -3.47 -8.71
N MET A 122 -11.26 -4.02 -9.94
CA MET A 122 -11.03 -5.44 -10.16
C MET A 122 -9.58 -5.82 -9.83
N VAL A 123 -8.61 -5.03 -10.26
CA VAL A 123 -7.18 -5.23 -9.92
C VAL A 123 -7.00 -5.15 -8.40
N GLY A 124 -7.62 -4.17 -7.74
CA GLY A 124 -7.59 -4.03 -6.29
C GLY A 124 -8.24 -5.20 -5.55
N LEU A 125 -9.40 -5.69 -6.01
CA LEU A 125 -10.06 -6.86 -5.42
C LEU A 125 -9.25 -8.15 -5.60
N ILE A 126 -8.63 -8.35 -6.76
CA ILE A 126 -7.75 -9.50 -7.00
C ILE A 126 -6.53 -9.44 -6.08
N CYS A 127 -5.95 -8.25 -5.87
CA CYS A 127 -4.87 -8.06 -4.90
C CYS A 127 -5.31 -8.44 -3.47
N ILE A 128 -6.48 -7.96 -3.02
CA ILE A 128 -7.04 -8.29 -1.70
C ILE A 128 -7.31 -9.78 -1.58
N PHE A 129 -7.99 -10.37 -2.56
CA PHE A 129 -8.31 -11.80 -2.56
C PHE A 129 -7.04 -12.65 -2.48
N THR A 130 -6.05 -12.35 -3.31
CA THR A 130 -4.75 -13.03 -3.28
C THR A 130 -4.09 -12.86 -1.92
N TRP A 131 -4.11 -11.65 -1.34
CA TRP A 131 -3.57 -11.38 -0.01
C TRP A 131 -4.27 -12.23 1.06
N LEU A 132 -5.61 -12.28 1.06
CA LEU A 132 -6.39 -13.06 2.02
C LEU A 132 -6.11 -14.56 1.92
N VAL A 133 -6.11 -15.11 0.71
CA VAL A 133 -5.81 -16.53 0.46
C VAL A 133 -4.40 -16.88 0.96
N MET A 134 -3.39 -16.10 0.60
CA MET A 134 -2.01 -16.33 1.02
C MET A 134 -1.82 -16.15 2.53
N ALA A 135 -2.47 -15.15 3.14
CA ALA A 135 -2.45 -14.92 4.58
C ALA A 135 -3.09 -16.08 5.35
N PHE A 136 -4.18 -16.63 4.84
CA PHE A 136 -4.88 -17.78 5.43
C PHE A 136 -4.04 -19.07 5.32
N LEU A 137 -3.52 -19.38 4.14
CA LEU A 137 -2.79 -20.64 3.87
C LEU A 137 -1.42 -20.66 4.57
N PHE A 138 -0.66 -19.58 4.46
CA PHE A 138 0.75 -19.55 4.89
C PHE A 138 0.97 -18.79 6.19
N ARG A 139 0.01 -17.97 6.62
CA ARG A 139 0.05 -17.18 7.86
C ARG A 139 1.20 -16.14 7.90
N TYR A 140 1.69 -15.67 6.76
CA TYR A 140 2.67 -14.58 6.65
C TYR A 140 2.07 -13.38 5.93
N SER A 141 1.84 -12.28 6.66
CA SER A 141 1.32 -11.03 6.09
C SER A 141 2.26 -10.46 5.01
N SER A 142 3.57 -10.66 5.17
CA SER A 142 4.55 -10.21 4.18
C SER A 142 4.52 -11.02 2.89
N LEU A 143 4.41 -12.35 2.98
CA LEU A 143 4.27 -13.21 1.80
C LEU A 143 2.97 -12.90 1.06
N ALA A 144 1.87 -12.71 1.80
CA ALA A 144 0.58 -12.34 1.24
C ALA A 144 0.66 -11.01 0.46
N ALA A 145 1.33 -10.00 1.01
CA ALA A 145 1.52 -8.73 0.32
C ALA A 145 2.39 -8.88 -0.94
N LEU A 146 3.53 -9.57 -0.84
CA LEU A 146 4.41 -9.84 -1.97
C LEU A 146 3.67 -10.52 -3.11
N THR A 147 2.88 -11.55 -2.81
CA THR A 147 2.14 -12.31 -3.82
C THR A 147 1.00 -11.46 -4.41
N GLY A 148 0.24 -10.73 -3.57
CA GLY A 148 -0.86 -9.89 -4.05
C GLY A 148 -0.40 -8.83 -5.05
N PHE A 149 0.67 -8.10 -4.76
CA PHE A 149 1.20 -7.09 -5.67
C PHE A 149 1.90 -7.69 -6.91
N ALA A 150 2.58 -8.83 -6.77
CA ALA A 150 3.16 -9.52 -7.92
C ALA A 150 2.06 -10.01 -8.89
N VAL A 151 0.99 -10.63 -8.36
CA VAL A 151 -0.16 -11.07 -9.17
C VAL A 151 -0.82 -9.88 -9.85
N SER A 152 -1.01 -8.74 -9.16
CA SER A 152 -1.59 -7.53 -9.75
C SER A 152 -0.76 -7.02 -10.93
N ALA A 153 0.57 -6.97 -10.79
CA ALA A 153 1.45 -6.53 -11.88
C ALA A 153 1.40 -7.49 -13.09
N VAL A 154 1.44 -8.81 -12.85
CA VAL A 154 1.34 -9.81 -13.92
C VAL A 154 -0.02 -9.74 -14.60
N LEU A 155 -1.10 -9.64 -13.82
CA LEU A 155 -2.47 -9.57 -14.33
C LEU A 155 -2.66 -8.43 -15.32
N VAL A 156 -2.24 -7.21 -14.97
CA VAL A 156 -2.48 -6.04 -15.82
C VAL A 156 -1.72 -6.13 -17.14
N TRP A 157 -0.48 -6.65 -17.14
CA TRP A 157 0.28 -6.85 -18.37
C TRP A 157 -0.27 -7.99 -19.23
N THR A 158 -0.64 -9.12 -18.62
CA THR A 158 -1.26 -10.23 -19.35
C THR A 158 -2.57 -9.78 -19.98
N ASN A 159 -3.41 -9.02 -19.23
CA ASN A 159 -4.65 -8.48 -19.75
C ASN A 159 -4.43 -7.48 -20.89
N SER A 160 -3.43 -6.62 -20.79
CA SER A 160 -3.07 -5.65 -21.84
C SER A 160 -2.67 -6.36 -23.16
N MET A 161 -2.04 -7.54 -23.06
CA MET A 161 -1.62 -8.31 -24.24
C MET A 161 -2.73 -9.18 -24.82
N THR A 162 -3.63 -9.70 -24.01
CA THR A 162 -4.60 -10.74 -24.40
C THR A 162 -6.05 -10.27 -24.40
N GLY A 163 -6.37 -9.21 -23.63
CA GLY A 163 -7.74 -8.73 -23.46
C GLY A 163 -8.66 -9.71 -22.71
N PHE A 164 -8.09 -10.70 -21.98
CA PHE A 164 -8.88 -11.78 -21.37
C PHE A 164 -9.93 -11.30 -20.36
N ALA A 165 -9.68 -10.17 -19.67
CA ALA A 165 -10.61 -9.54 -18.75
C ALA A 165 -11.07 -8.19 -19.33
N ALA A 166 -12.12 -8.19 -20.12
CA ALA A 166 -12.63 -7.00 -20.80
C ALA A 166 -13.02 -5.87 -19.85
N MET A 167 -13.24 -6.17 -18.58
CA MET A 167 -13.57 -5.17 -17.54
C MET A 167 -12.35 -4.39 -17.05
N ILE A 168 -11.12 -4.86 -17.29
CA ILE A 168 -9.89 -4.15 -16.92
C ILE A 168 -9.43 -3.34 -18.12
N GLN A 169 -9.71 -2.03 -18.10
CA GLN A 169 -9.35 -1.10 -19.17
C GLN A 169 -8.41 -0.03 -18.61
N LEU A 170 -7.12 -0.25 -18.76
CA LEU A 170 -6.07 0.61 -18.23
C LEU A 170 -5.30 1.31 -19.36
N SER A 171 -4.98 2.58 -19.16
CA SER A 171 -4.04 3.30 -20.02
C SER A 171 -2.62 2.74 -19.84
N GLY A 172 -1.73 3.04 -20.80
CA GLY A 172 -0.31 2.70 -20.68
C GLY A 172 0.33 3.31 -19.43
N ILE A 173 -0.08 4.52 -19.02
CA ILE A 173 0.41 5.19 -17.80
C ILE A 173 -0.03 4.42 -16.56
N GLN A 174 -1.29 4.02 -16.49
CA GLN A 174 -1.82 3.25 -15.36
C GLN A 174 -1.15 1.88 -15.21
N LEU A 175 -0.85 1.21 -16.33
CA LEU A 175 -0.07 -0.05 -16.33
C LEU A 175 1.30 0.15 -15.68
N TRP A 176 2.03 1.20 -16.06
CA TRP A 176 3.33 1.51 -15.49
C TRP A 176 3.25 1.95 -14.02
N VAL A 177 2.22 2.69 -13.64
CA VAL A 177 1.98 3.08 -12.24
C VAL A 177 1.74 1.86 -11.36
N ILE A 178 0.90 0.91 -11.78
CA ILE A 178 0.64 -0.34 -11.04
C ILE A 178 1.92 -1.17 -10.92
N THR A 179 2.71 -1.23 -11.99
CA THR A 179 4.00 -1.93 -12.00
C THR A 179 5.00 -1.29 -11.03
N ALA A 180 5.15 0.04 -11.08
CA ALA A 180 6.05 0.78 -10.20
C ALA A 180 5.64 0.68 -8.73
N LEU A 181 4.33 0.74 -8.45
CA LEU A 181 3.76 0.56 -7.13
C LEU A 181 4.04 -0.87 -6.60
N SER A 182 3.83 -1.89 -7.41
CA SER A 182 4.12 -3.28 -7.04
C SER A 182 5.61 -3.50 -6.78
N ALA A 183 6.48 -2.99 -7.66
CA ALA A 183 7.92 -3.04 -7.48
C ALA A 183 8.37 -2.32 -6.20
N LEU A 184 7.84 -1.13 -5.92
CA LEU A 184 8.12 -0.38 -4.70
C LEU A 184 7.78 -1.20 -3.45
N ILE A 185 6.60 -1.81 -3.40
CA ILE A 185 6.17 -2.61 -2.25
C ILE A 185 7.05 -3.85 -2.09
N ILE A 186 7.41 -4.53 -3.18
CA ILE A 186 8.33 -5.68 -3.14
C ILE A 186 9.70 -5.24 -2.59
N LEU A 187 10.25 -4.14 -3.07
CA LEU A 187 11.51 -3.58 -2.59
C LEU A 187 11.45 -3.22 -1.09
N ARG A 188 10.33 -2.62 -0.63
CA ARG A 188 10.12 -2.31 0.79
C ARG A 188 10.02 -3.55 1.69
N HIS A 189 9.85 -4.74 1.11
CA HIS A 189 9.80 -6.01 1.83
C HIS A 189 11.14 -6.77 1.87
N HIS A 190 12.27 -6.17 1.46
CA HIS A 190 13.57 -6.86 1.41
C HIS A 190 13.95 -7.58 2.71
N GLN A 191 13.72 -6.95 3.89
CA GLN A 191 13.98 -7.59 5.19
C GLN A 191 13.03 -8.76 5.47
N ASN A 192 11.77 -8.67 5.02
CA ASN A 192 10.82 -9.79 5.16
C ASN A 192 11.20 -10.94 4.23
N ILE A 193 11.65 -10.64 3.01
CA ILE A 193 12.14 -11.66 2.07
C ILE A 193 13.34 -12.41 2.68
N ALA A 194 14.27 -11.67 3.30
CA ALA A 194 15.39 -12.30 4.02
C ALA A 194 14.90 -13.22 5.15
N ARG A 195 13.96 -12.76 6.00
CA ARG A 195 13.39 -13.56 7.08
C ARG A 195 12.55 -14.75 6.59
N LEU A 196 11.82 -14.60 5.49
CA LEU A 196 11.08 -15.72 4.87
C LEU A 196 12.05 -16.81 4.39
N ARG A 197 13.16 -16.41 3.74
CA ARG A 197 14.20 -17.35 3.29
C ARG A 197 14.91 -18.07 4.44
N SER A 198 15.12 -17.39 5.57
CA SER A 198 15.75 -17.99 6.76
C SER A 198 14.76 -18.68 7.71
N GLY A 199 13.45 -18.70 7.38
CA GLY A 199 12.43 -19.30 8.24
C GLY A 199 12.12 -18.52 9.53
N THR A 200 12.60 -17.28 9.67
CA THR A 200 12.47 -16.45 10.87
C THR A 200 11.38 -15.39 10.77
N GLU A 201 10.60 -15.38 9.70
CA GLU A 201 9.48 -14.41 9.55
C GLU A 201 8.35 -14.75 10.53
N SER A 202 7.79 -13.72 11.18
CA SER A 202 6.74 -13.89 12.17
C SER A 202 5.38 -14.21 11.51
N ARG A 203 4.72 -15.26 12.01
CA ARG A 203 3.40 -15.68 11.54
C ARG A 203 2.28 -14.81 12.10
N ILE A 204 1.17 -14.72 11.36
CA ILE A 204 -0.08 -14.15 11.85
C ILE A 204 -0.69 -15.14 12.85
N THR A 205 -1.06 -14.62 14.03
CA THR A 205 -1.86 -15.36 15.02
C THR A 205 -3.31 -14.93 14.89
N PHE A 206 -4.17 -15.82 14.40
CA PHE A 206 -5.61 -15.52 14.25
C PHE A 206 -6.38 -15.67 15.57
N TRP A 207 -5.85 -16.50 16.48
CA TRP A 207 -6.51 -16.84 17.75
C TRP A 207 -5.54 -16.62 18.92
N LYS A 208 -5.85 -15.65 19.75
CA LYS A 208 -5.45 -15.49 21.14
C LYS A 208 -6.61 -14.87 21.88
#